data_40234df70481f83eaad95dbf6f4da8e5
#
_entry.id   40234df70481f83eaad95dbf6f4da8e5
#
_cell.length_a   1.000
_cell.length_b   1.000
_cell.length_c   1.000
_cell.angle_alpha   90.00
_cell.angle_beta   90.00
_cell.angle_gamma   90.00
#
_symmetry.space_group_name_H-M   'P 1'
#
loop_
_entity.id
_entity.type
_entity.pdbx_description
1 polymer ?
#
loop_
_entity_poly.entity_id
_entity_poly.type
_entity_poly.pdbx_seq_one_letter_code
_entity_poly.pdbx_strand_id
1 'polypeptide(L)'
;MKDNLFYVPVKIGDLELRNPFIVASGPTAKRVEQLELAEKCGWGAAAIKQTFNPYPYINYEPRYRWLKKEKLHVFTAEFRLDMESGLRLMEEGRKKCKDLVLIANYSYVKDDIEGWKDAARRFDAAGAQILELNFCCPNMSFNVDVSERMSKEARPSSGASMGQDENSVRLVIEETRKVTKLPIIAKITPEGGRIAEVSRVAFETGAAAVCSVANRLGVPPIDIWNYKKPIYNLQGQNSMACLSGPWIKPLALRDVFEIRKLVGPGPHINGTGGVASIEDAIQMMMCGADSIGVCTQTMIAGFGFLEKWIKELREYMQKMGFSKLRDFRDVLIQEFKSAADLTVWAGYAQVDPKKCSNCGLCAEIGHCNAILLTDASAEISPDLCHGCSTCIDICPKKAIKMIENKG
;
A
#
# COMPACT_ATOMS: atom_id res chain seq x y z
N MET A 1 18.52 24.42 20.20
CA MET A 1 17.36 24.00 19.39
C MET A 1 16.88 22.69 19.97
N LYS A 2 15.67 22.63 20.52
CA LYS A 2 15.07 21.35 20.95
C LYS A 2 15.03 20.47 19.71
N ASP A 3 15.70 19.32 19.74
CA ASP A 3 15.62 18.30 18.67
C ASP A 3 14.15 18.06 18.38
N ASN A 4 13.69 18.52 17.22
CA ASN A 4 12.31 18.28 16.82
C ASN A 4 12.20 16.78 16.53
N LEU A 5 11.62 16.04 17.48
CA LEU A 5 11.48 14.58 17.41
C LEU A 5 10.94 14.13 16.03
N PHE A 6 10.00 14.89 15.48
CA PHE A 6 9.32 14.56 14.22
C PHE A 6 10.10 14.93 12.96
N TYR A 7 11.29 15.52 13.09
CA TYR A 7 12.05 15.98 11.93
C TYR A 7 12.99 14.88 11.40
N VAL A 8 12.51 14.15 10.40
CA VAL A 8 13.24 13.19 9.56
C VAL A 8 12.85 13.52 8.11
N PRO A 9 13.40 14.62 7.53
CA PRO A 9 12.82 15.24 6.34
C PRO A 9 12.92 14.38 5.09
N VAL A 10 11.92 14.56 4.20
CA VAL A 10 11.90 14.01 2.85
C VAL A 10 11.30 15.06 1.90
N LYS A 11 11.66 15.03 0.61
CA LYS A 11 11.15 15.99 -0.38
C LYS A 11 10.29 15.33 -1.43
N ILE A 12 9.21 16.00 -1.81
CA ILE A 12 8.39 15.70 -2.99
C ILE A 12 8.50 16.90 -3.93
N GLY A 13 9.19 16.74 -5.05
CA GLY A 13 9.65 17.90 -5.81
C GLY A 13 10.53 18.79 -4.95
N ASP A 14 10.23 20.09 -4.93
CA ASP A 14 10.95 21.08 -4.11
C ASP A 14 10.35 21.22 -2.70
N LEU A 15 9.22 20.61 -2.43
CA LEU A 15 8.51 20.73 -1.15
C LEU A 15 9.07 19.75 -0.12
N GLU A 16 9.49 20.26 1.04
CA GLU A 16 9.97 19.43 2.15
C GLU A 16 8.84 19.05 3.10
N LEU A 17 8.73 17.77 3.40
CA LEU A 17 7.93 17.21 4.48
C LEU A 17 8.82 16.99 5.70
N ARG A 18 8.33 17.33 6.89
CA ARG A 18 9.07 17.15 8.16
C ARG A 18 9.43 15.71 8.50
N ASN A 19 8.69 14.74 7.94
CA ASN A 19 9.01 13.30 8.01
C ASN A 19 8.31 12.54 6.86
N PRO A 20 8.67 11.27 6.62
CA PRO A 20 8.18 10.51 5.47
C PRO A 20 6.74 10.00 5.60
N PHE A 21 6.07 10.20 6.74
CA PHE A 21 4.75 9.61 6.98
C PHE A 21 3.61 10.53 6.52
N ILE A 22 2.74 9.97 5.68
CA ILE A 22 1.61 10.67 5.06
C ILE A 22 0.31 9.99 5.49
N VAL A 23 -0.64 10.75 6.02
CA VAL A 23 -2.03 10.26 6.15
C VAL A 23 -2.57 10.11 4.74
N ALA A 24 -2.71 8.87 4.28
CA ALA A 24 -3.19 8.60 2.93
C ALA A 24 -4.68 8.95 2.79
N SER A 25 -5.07 9.39 1.59
CA SER A 25 -6.46 9.74 1.29
C SER A 25 -7.42 8.61 1.67
N GLY A 26 -8.32 8.90 2.60
CA GLY A 26 -9.23 7.93 3.16
C GLY A 26 -10.21 8.54 4.18
N PRO A 27 -10.93 7.71 4.94
CA PRO A 27 -11.91 8.17 5.91
C PRO A 27 -11.35 9.05 7.04
N THR A 28 -10.05 8.98 7.29
CA THR A 28 -9.36 9.75 8.34
C THR A 28 -8.84 11.12 7.87
N ALA A 29 -9.17 11.52 6.63
CA ALA A 29 -8.77 12.83 6.08
C ALA A 29 -9.94 13.51 5.34
N LYS A 30 -11.16 13.41 5.88
CA LYS A 30 -12.38 13.98 5.29
C LYS A 30 -13.00 15.15 6.07
N ARG A 31 -12.41 15.53 7.20
CA ARG A 31 -12.84 16.64 8.06
C ARG A 31 -11.64 17.40 8.57
N VAL A 32 -11.80 18.69 8.78
CA VAL A 32 -10.71 19.57 9.20
C VAL A 32 -10.14 19.17 10.57
N GLU A 33 -10.97 18.72 11.51
CA GLU A 33 -10.55 18.27 12.84
C GLU A 33 -9.60 17.06 12.76
N GLN A 34 -9.75 16.23 11.73
CA GLN A 34 -8.85 15.11 11.48
C GLN A 34 -7.47 15.59 10.99
N LEU A 35 -7.44 16.64 10.17
CA LEU A 35 -6.19 17.27 9.71
C LEU A 35 -5.47 17.95 10.88
N GLU A 36 -6.19 18.72 11.71
CA GLU A 36 -5.63 19.34 12.93
C GLU A 36 -5.05 18.28 13.88
N LEU A 37 -5.74 17.17 14.07
CA LEU A 37 -5.27 16.07 14.90
C LEU A 37 -4.02 15.38 14.30
N ALA A 38 -3.98 15.20 12.99
CA ALA A 38 -2.81 14.65 12.30
C ALA A 38 -1.59 15.59 12.48
N GLU A 39 -1.76 16.90 12.31
CA GLU A 39 -0.70 17.89 12.56
C GLU A 39 -0.19 17.82 14.00
N LYS A 40 -1.12 17.83 14.96
CA LYS A 40 -0.80 17.73 16.41
C LYS A 40 -0.02 16.47 16.74
N CYS A 41 -0.32 15.36 16.06
CA CYS A 41 0.39 14.09 16.23
C CYS A 41 1.69 14.00 15.42
N GLY A 42 2.09 15.06 14.71
CA GLY A 42 3.40 15.16 14.06
C GLY A 42 3.49 14.62 12.64
N TRP A 43 2.37 14.31 11.97
CA TRP A 43 2.39 13.81 10.58
C TRP A 43 3.05 14.80 9.61
N GLY A 44 3.78 14.27 8.62
CA GLY A 44 4.47 15.08 7.62
C GLY A 44 3.52 15.69 6.60
N ALA A 45 2.53 14.91 6.17
CA ALA A 45 1.52 15.35 5.22
C ALA A 45 0.18 14.61 5.42
N ALA A 46 -0.89 15.13 4.82
CA ALA A 46 -2.17 14.44 4.70
C ALA A 46 -2.77 14.66 3.32
N ALA A 47 -3.13 13.58 2.64
CA ALA A 47 -3.94 13.61 1.43
C ALA A 47 -5.42 13.63 1.82
N ILE A 48 -6.14 14.69 1.48
CA ILE A 48 -7.57 14.80 1.79
C ILE A 48 -8.36 13.67 1.12
N LYS A 49 -9.53 13.38 1.67
CA LYS A 49 -10.44 12.39 1.08
C LYS A 49 -10.68 12.71 -0.38
N GLN A 50 -10.66 11.67 -1.22
CA GLN A 50 -10.85 11.80 -2.66
C GLN A 50 -12.05 12.68 -2.97
N THR A 51 -11.78 13.72 -3.76
CA THR A 51 -12.78 14.57 -4.39
C THR A 51 -13.03 14.05 -5.79
N PHE A 52 -14.29 13.87 -6.12
CA PHE A 52 -14.70 13.36 -7.43
C PHE A 52 -15.88 14.17 -7.94
N ASN A 53 -15.80 14.65 -9.18
CA ASN A 53 -16.95 15.28 -9.79
C ASN A 53 -18.00 14.19 -10.08
N PRO A 54 -19.21 14.30 -9.52
CA PRO A 54 -20.19 13.25 -9.61
C PRO A 54 -20.69 13.09 -11.04
N TYR A 55 -20.13 12.17 -11.73
CA TYR A 55 -20.78 11.49 -12.84
C TYR A 55 -21.54 10.30 -12.23
N PRO A 56 -22.60 9.74 -12.89
CA PRO A 56 -23.52 8.77 -12.25
C PRO A 56 -22.74 7.61 -11.61
N TYR A 57 -22.24 7.87 -10.46
CA TYR A 57 -21.37 7.06 -9.67
C TYR A 57 -22.07 6.77 -8.33
N ILE A 58 -22.06 5.53 -7.93
CA ILE A 58 -22.62 5.13 -6.65
C ILE A 58 -21.78 5.71 -5.53
N ASN A 59 -22.28 6.74 -4.86
CA ASN A 59 -21.62 7.42 -3.74
C ASN A 59 -22.41 7.20 -2.47
N TYR A 60 -22.26 6.01 -1.87
CA TYR A 60 -22.96 5.62 -0.65
C TYR A 60 -22.08 5.79 0.57
N GLU A 61 -22.69 6.00 1.73
CA GLU A 61 -22.01 5.85 3.00
C GLU A 61 -21.35 4.47 3.08
N PRO A 62 -20.03 4.40 3.29
CA PRO A 62 -19.32 3.14 3.25
C PRO A 62 -19.67 2.25 4.43
N ARG A 63 -19.55 0.96 4.21
CA ARG A 63 -19.61 -0.05 5.26
C ARG A 63 -18.24 -0.70 5.37
N TYR A 64 -17.73 -0.75 6.60
CA TYR A 64 -16.41 -1.28 6.92
C TYR A 64 -16.52 -2.49 7.83
N ARG A 65 -15.64 -3.47 7.62
CA ARG A 65 -15.39 -4.57 8.55
C ARG A 65 -13.90 -4.74 8.77
N TRP A 66 -13.51 -4.78 10.02
CA TRP A 66 -12.16 -5.18 10.43
C TRP A 66 -12.18 -6.64 10.87
N LEU A 67 -11.58 -7.53 10.07
CA LEU A 67 -11.43 -8.94 10.35
C LEU A 67 -10.07 -9.13 11.02
N LYS A 68 -10.09 -9.07 12.34
CA LYS A 68 -8.87 -8.97 13.17
C LYS A 68 -7.95 -10.19 13.01
N LYS A 69 -8.53 -11.41 12.93
CA LYS A 69 -7.78 -12.67 12.79
C LYS A 69 -7.02 -12.70 11.47
N GLU A 70 -7.66 -12.32 10.40
CA GLU A 70 -7.12 -12.28 9.04
C GLU A 70 -6.26 -11.02 8.79
N LYS A 71 -6.26 -10.08 9.74
CA LYS A 71 -5.66 -8.74 9.58
C LYS A 71 -6.16 -8.03 8.31
N LEU A 72 -7.40 -8.29 7.95
CA LEU A 72 -8.04 -7.83 6.73
C LEU A 72 -9.09 -6.77 7.05
N HIS A 73 -8.96 -5.62 6.39
CA HIS A 73 -9.98 -4.59 6.38
C HIS A 73 -10.71 -4.63 5.04
N VAL A 74 -12.03 -4.77 5.08
CA VAL A 74 -12.89 -4.80 3.89
C VAL A 74 -13.87 -3.65 3.92
N PHE A 75 -14.15 -3.07 2.75
CA PHE A 75 -15.12 -2.00 2.61
C PHE A 75 -15.80 -2.03 1.24
N THR A 76 -17.07 -1.67 1.21
CA THR A 76 -17.82 -1.45 -0.02
C THR A 76 -17.92 0.03 -0.31
N ALA A 77 -18.45 0.38 -1.46
CA ALA A 77 -18.72 1.75 -1.92
C ALA A 77 -18.09 2.84 -1.04
N GLU A 78 -17.45 3.78 -1.61
CA GLU A 78 -16.77 4.84 -0.86
C GLU A 78 -17.55 6.14 -1.00
N PHE A 79 -17.82 6.79 0.13
CA PHE A 79 -18.28 8.16 0.12
C PHE A 79 -17.11 9.07 -0.28
N ARG A 80 -17.23 9.77 -1.40
CA ARG A 80 -16.27 10.75 -1.91
C ARG A 80 -16.82 12.14 -1.68
N LEU A 81 -15.91 13.10 -1.58
CA LEU A 81 -16.29 14.49 -1.49
C LEU A 81 -16.71 14.98 -2.88
N ASP A 82 -17.74 15.81 -2.95
CA ASP A 82 -17.97 16.67 -4.10
C ASP A 82 -16.90 17.77 -4.16
N MET A 83 -16.85 18.49 -5.29
CA MET A 83 -15.83 19.51 -5.51
C MET A 83 -15.87 20.61 -4.43
N GLU A 84 -17.04 21.13 -4.12
CA GLU A 84 -17.19 22.23 -3.16
C GLU A 84 -16.79 21.79 -1.74
N SER A 85 -17.14 20.58 -1.36
CA SER A 85 -16.73 20.01 -0.06
C SER A 85 -15.22 19.77 0.02
N GLY A 86 -14.61 19.28 -1.08
CA GLY A 86 -13.17 19.09 -1.16
C GLY A 86 -12.39 20.42 -1.08
N LEU A 87 -12.85 21.43 -1.78
CA LEU A 87 -12.25 22.77 -1.75
C LEU A 87 -12.37 23.42 -0.36
N ARG A 88 -13.57 23.40 0.25
CA ARG A 88 -13.75 23.90 1.63
C ARG A 88 -12.83 23.19 2.61
N LEU A 89 -12.72 21.87 2.53
CA LEU A 89 -11.81 21.10 3.39
C LEU A 89 -10.35 21.52 3.21
N MET A 90 -9.94 21.79 1.98
CA MET A 90 -8.58 22.25 1.68
C MET A 90 -8.36 23.66 2.25
N GLU A 91 -9.24 24.62 1.98
CA GLU A 91 -9.15 26.00 2.48
C GLU A 91 -9.14 26.06 4.01
N GLU A 92 -10.05 25.36 4.68
CA GLU A 92 -10.10 25.31 6.13
C GLU A 92 -8.87 24.63 6.73
N GLY A 93 -8.43 23.52 6.12
CA GLY A 93 -7.20 22.83 6.50
C GLY A 93 -5.99 23.75 6.40
N ARG A 94 -5.85 24.52 5.32
CA ARG A 94 -4.74 25.49 5.14
C ARG A 94 -4.77 26.63 6.16
N LYS A 95 -5.96 27.06 6.57
CA LYS A 95 -6.09 28.09 7.62
C LYS A 95 -5.65 27.57 8.98
N LYS A 96 -5.97 26.33 9.31
CA LYS A 96 -5.78 25.74 10.64
C LYS A 96 -4.45 24.98 10.80
N CYS A 97 -3.99 24.28 9.77
CA CYS A 97 -2.74 23.53 9.79
C CYS A 97 -1.60 24.36 9.20
N LYS A 98 -0.50 24.51 9.95
CA LYS A 98 0.66 25.33 9.54
C LYS A 98 1.84 24.45 9.10
N ASP A 99 2.06 23.33 9.77
CA ASP A 99 3.22 22.45 9.58
C ASP A 99 2.87 21.16 8.82
N LEU A 100 1.58 20.84 8.67
CA LEU A 100 1.11 19.71 7.91
C LEU A 100 1.00 20.07 6.43
N VAL A 101 1.73 19.36 5.56
CA VAL A 101 1.57 19.50 4.12
C VAL A 101 0.24 18.93 3.68
N LEU A 102 -0.59 19.70 3.00
CA LEU A 102 -1.89 19.29 2.50
C LEU A 102 -1.84 18.94 1.02
N ILE A 103 -2.30 17.70 0.73
CA ILE A 103 -2.32 17.10 -0.60
C ILE A 103 -3.76 17.02 -1.06
N ALA A 104 -4.10 17.63 -2.20
CA ALA A 104 -5.40 17.53 -2.82
C ALA A 104 -5.52 16.22 -3.62
N ASN A 105 -6.30 15.26 -3.12
CA ASN A 105 -6.58 14.02 -3.85
C ASN A 105 -7.89 14.14 -4.63
N TYR A 106 -7.83 14.03 -5.95
CA TYR A 106 -9.02 14.11 -6.79
C TYR A 106 -8.96 13.20 -8.00
N SER A 107 -10.11 12.97 -8.61
CA SER A 107 -10.28 12.17 -9.83
C SER A 107 -11.40 12.75 -10.69
N TYR A 108 -11.29 12.50 -11.99
CA TYR A 108 -12.32 12.74 -12.99
C TYR A 108 -12.42 11.54 -13.94
N VAL A 109 -13.39 11.57 -14.83
CA VAL A 109 -13.47 10.57 -15.91
C VAL A 109 -12.43 10.86 -16.99
N LYS A 110 -12.04 9.84 -17.75
CA LYS A 110 -10.97 9.90 -18.75
C LYS A 110 -11.18 11.03 -19.77
N ASP A 111 -12.41 11.18 -20.25
CA ASP A 111 -12.72 12.07 -21.35
C ASP A 111 -12.97 13.53 -20.92
N ASP A 112 -13.02 13.81 -19.62
CA ASP A 112 -13.19 15.16 -19.07
C ASP A 112 -11.83 15.78 -18.68
N ILE A 113 -10.99 16.04 -19.67
CA ILE A 113 -9.67 16.64 -19.45
C ILE A 113 -9.78 18.07 -18.89
N GLU A 114 -10.77 18.85 -19.31
CA GLU A 114 -10.98 20.20 -18.75
C GLU A 114 -11.40 20.12 -17.28
N GLY A 115 -12.17 19.11 -16.88
CA GLY A 115 -12.48 18.86 -15.48
C GLY A 115 -11.24 18.58 -14.61
N TRP A 116 -10.29 17.79 -15.15
CA TRP A 116 -9.00 17.55 -14.48
C TRP A 116 -8.21 18.86 -14.30
N LYS A 117 -8.17 19.71 -15.32
CA LYS A 117 -7.47 20.99 -15.32
C LYS A 117 -8.15 22.04 -14.41
N ASP A 118 -9.48 22.10 -14.44
CA ASP A 118 -10.26 22.98 -13.59
C ASP A 118 -10.06 22.63 -12.11
N ALA A 119 -10.15 21.35 -11.76
CA ALA A 119 -9.87 20.89 -10.40
C ALA A 119 -8.46 21.28 -9.93
N ALA A 120 -7.45 21.14 -10.80
CA ALA A 120 -6.09 21.54 -10.48
C ALA A 120 -5.99 23.03 -10.13
N ARG A 121 -6.58 23.91 -10.96
CA ARG A 121 -6.60 25.38 -10.72
C ARG A 121 -7.32 25.71 -9.42
N ARG A 122 -8.47 25.09 -9.18
CA ARG A 122 -9.30 25.35 -7.99
C ARG A 122 -8.63 24.89 -6.70
N PHE A 123 -8.00 23.69 -6.69
CA PHE A 123 -7.25 23.23 -5.54
C PHE A 123 -5.97 24.04 -5.30
N ASP A 124 -5.29 24.49 -6.34
CA ASP A 124 -4.16 25.42 -6.21
C ASP A 124 -4.62 26.73 -5.54
N ALA A 125 -5.71 27.32 -6.02
CA ALA A 125 -6.32 28.52 -5.43
C ALA A 125 -6.81 28.31 -3.99
N ALA A 126 -7.31 27.10 -3.65
CA ALA A 126 -7.73 26.73 -2.30
C ALA A 126 -6.55 26.48 -1.34
N GLY A 127 -5.30 26.55 -1.85
CA GLY A 127 -4.07 26.44 -1.05
C GLY A 127 -3.52 25.05 -0.91
N ALA A 128 -3.87 24.11 -1.80
CA ALA A 128 -3.18 22.82 -1.89
C ALA A 128 -1.68 23.04 -2.12
N GLN A 129 -0.86 22.18 -1.55
CA GLN A 129 0.60 22.25 -1.72
C GLN A 129 1.11 21.17 -2.68
N ILE A 130 0.35 20.11 -2.84
CA ILE A 130 0.59 19.00 -3.76
C ILE A 130 -0.77 18.56 -4.34
N LEU A 131 -0.79 18.16 -5.60
CA LEU A 131 -1.92 17.50 -6.24
C LEU A 131 -1.68 16.00 -6.33
N GLU A 132 -2.60 15.17 -5.83
CA GLU A 132 -2.58 13.72 -6.00
C GLU A 132 -3.68 13.31 -6.99
N LEU A 133 -3.28 13.00 -8.23
CA LEU A 133 -4.18 12.55 -9.29
C LEU A 133 -4.51 11.08 -9.07
N ASN A 134 -5.77 10.78 -8.84
CA ASN A 134 -6.18 9.44 -8.41
C ASN A 134 -6.61 8.53 -9.56
N PHE A 135 -5.68 7.71 -10.01
CA PHE A 135 -5.87 6.67 -11.03
C PHE A 135 -6.01 5.27 -10.43
N CYS A 136 -6.34 5.15 -9.13
CA CYS A 136 -6.20 3.86 -8.46
C CYS A 136 -7.48 3.28 -7.87
N CYS A 137 -8.59 4.02 -7.78
CA CYS A 137 -9.76 3.55 -7.04
C CYS A 137 -10.41 2.33 -7.73
N PRO A 138 -10.27 1.08 -7.21
CA PRO A 138 -10.80 -0.11 -7.86
C PRO A 138 -12.33 -0.21 -7.78
N ASN A 139 -12.95 0.37 -6.74
CA ASN A 139 -14.40 0.43 -6.65
C ASN A 139 -15.04 1.23 -7.79
N MET A 140 -14.36 2.25 -8.29
CA MET A 140 -14.84 3.02 -9.45
C MET A 140 -14.83 2.16 -10.70
N SER A 141 -13.75 1.45 -10.96
CA SER A 141 -13.64 0.55 -12.10
C SER A 141 -14.68 -0.54 -12.08
N PHE A 142 -14.85 -1.23 -10.94
CA PHE A 142 -15.82 -2.29 -10.80
C PHE A 142 -17.25 -1.80 -11.07
N ASN A 143 -17.62 -0.65 -10.52
CA ASN A 143 -18.96 -0.10 -10.71
C ASN A 143 -19.22 0.33 -12.18
N VAL A 144 -18.19 0.82 -12.85
CA VAL A 144 -18.24 1.12 -14.29
C VAL A 144 -18.40 -0.18 -15.08
N ASP A 145 -17.50 -1.14 -14.89
CA ASP A 145 -17.50 -2.40 -15.66
C ASP A 145 -18.79 -3.19 -15.51
N VAL A 146 -19.31 -3.32 -14.29
CA VAL A 146 -20.59 -4.01 -14.03
C VAL A 146 -21.76 -3.26 -14.65
N SER A 147 -21.78 -1.92 -14.56
CA SER A 147 -22.84 -1.14 -15.16
C SER A 147 -22.81 -1.16 -16.69
N GLU A 148 -21.62 -1.18 -17.30
CA GLU A 148 -21.47 -1.31 -18.76
C GLU A 148 -22.01 -2.66 -19.25
N ARG A 149 -21.76 -3.74 -18.50
CA ARG A 149 -22.29 -5.07 -18.83
C ARG A 149 -23.80 -5.17 -18.62
N MET A 150 -24.37 -4.38 -17.72
CA MET A 150 -25.78 -4.40 -17.36
C MET A 150 -26.61 -3.31 -18.04
N SER A 151 -25.98 -2.25 -18.53
CA SER A 151 -26.61 -1.15 -19.25
C SER A 151 -26.09 -1.09 -20.69
N LYS A 152 -26.95 -0.73 -21.64
CA LYS A 152 -26.56 -0.51 -23.05
C LYS A 152 -25.76 0.79 -23.25
N GLU A 153 -25.54 1.58 -22.23
CA GLU A 153 -24.84 2.85 -22.26
C GLU A 153 -23.42 2.66 -21.68
N ALA A 154 -22.41 2.86 -22.54
CA ALA A 154 -21.02 2.88 -22.13
C ALA A 154 -20.78 4.02 -21.12
N ARG A 155 -20.14 3.74 -19.99
CA ARG A 155 -19.75 4.75 -19.00
C ARG A 155 -18.29 5.13 -19.14
N PRO A 156 -17.95 6.41 -18.92
CA PRO A 156 -16.56 6.85 -19.03
C PRO A 156 -15.65 6.13 -18.06
N SER A 157 -14.46 5.73 -18.52
CA SER A 157 -13.42 5.11 -17.71
C SER A 157 -12.92 6.07 -16.65
N SER A 158 -12.71 5.56 -15.43
CA SER A 158 -12.16 6.33 -14.29
C SER A 158 -11.48 5.42 -13.27
N GLY A 159 -10.71 5.98 -12.35
CA GLY A 159 -10.03 5.21 -11.31
C GLY A 159 -9.10 4.14 -11.89
N ALA A 160 -9.17 2.91 -11.38
CA ALA A 160 -8.27 1.83 -11.77
C ALA A 160 -8.42 1.40 -13.24
N SER A 161 -9.60 1.49 -13.86
CA SER A 161 -9.76 1.17 -15.29
C SER A 161 -8.99 2.13 -16.18
N MET A 162 -8.98 3.41 -15.84
CA MET A 162 -8.19 4.43 -16.49
C MET A 162 -6.69 4.31 -16.16
N GLY A 163 -6.37 4.02 -14.90
CA GLY A 163 -5.00 3.96 -14.39
C GLY A 163 -4.18 2.77 -14.88
N GLN A 164 -4.78 1.83 -15.61
CA GLN A 164 -4.08 0.73 -16.31
C GLN A 164 -3.61 1.14 -17.71
N ASP A 165 -4.11 2.26 -18.24
CA ASP A 165 -3.78 2.77 -19.56
C ASP A 165 -2.73 3.88 -19.49
N GLU A 166 -1.52 3.59 -19.94
CA GLU A 166 -0.39 4.52 -19.97
C GLU A 166 -0.72 5.83 -20.70
N ASN A 167 -1.49 5.76 -21.81
CA ASN A 167 -1.84 6.94 -22.58
C ASN A 167 -2.79 7.87 -21.83
N SER A 168 -3.75 7.30 -21.08
CA SER A 168 -4.67 8.07 -20.26
C SER A 168 -3.94 8.78 -19.12
N VAL A 169 -3.03 8.07 -18.43
CA VAL A 169 -2.22 8.66 -17.35
C VAL A 169 -1.31 9.76 -17.89
N ARG A 170 -0.64 9.51 -19.02
CA ARG A 170 0.18 10.52 -19.73
C ARG A 170 -0.61 11.77 -20.03
N LEU A 171 -1.73 11.62 -20.73
CA LEU A 171 -2.57 12.75 -21.17
C LEU A 171 -3.00 13.62 -19.99
N VAL A 172 -3.50 13.01 -18.91
CA VAL A 172 -3.99 13.77 -17.75
C VAL A 172 -2.85 14.51 -17.04
N ILE A 173 -1.69 13.89 -16.87
CA ILE A 173 -0.55 14.55 -16.22
C ILE A 173 -0.04 15.70 -17.07
N GLU A 174 0.17 15.49 -18.38
CA GLU A 174 0.63 16.54 -19.32
C GLU A 174 -0.32 17.74 -19.33
N GLU A 175 -1.63 17.49 -19.42
CA GLU A 175 -2.61 18.55 -19.46
C GLU A 175 -2.75 19.29 -18.11
N THR A 176 -2.68 18.55 -17.00
CA THR A 176 -2.68 19.15 -15.65
C THR A 176 -1.43 20.02 -15.44
N ARG A 177 -0.26 19.59 -15.89
CA ARG A 177 0.99 20.38 -15.80
C ARG A 177 0.92 21.72 -16.54
N LYS A 178 0.10 21.86 -17.56
CA LYS A 178 -0.06 23.15 -18.28
C LYS A 178 -0.74 24.23 -17.43
N VAL A 179 -1.45 23.86 -16.39
CA VAL A 179 -2.29 24.79 -15.60
C VAL A 179 -1.86 24.97 -14.16
N THR A 180 -0.87 24.20 -13.66
CA THR A 180 -0.33 24.36 -12.30
C THR A 180 1.17 24.13 -12.25
N LYS A 181 1.82 24.76 -11.26
CA LYS A 181 3.22 24.50 -10.90
C LYS A 181 3.38 23.60 -9.67
N LEU A 182 2.28 23.25 -9.01
CA LEU A 182 2.32 22.38 -7.83
C LEU A 182 2.94 21.02 -8.18
N PRO A 183 3.66 20.39 -7.25
CA PRO A 183 4.09 19.01 -7.41
C PRO A 183 2.88 18.10 -7.65
N ILE A 184 2.99 17.17 -8.61
CA ILE A 184 1.96 16.18 -8.92
C ILE A 184 2.42 14.83 -8.40
N ILE A 185 1.58 14.17 -7.62
CA ILE A 185 1.67 12.75 -7.29
C ILE A 185 0.69 11.99 -8.20
N ALA A 186 1.17 11.04 -8.98
CA ALA A 186 0.31 10.10 -9.68
C ALA A 186 0.02 8.89 -8.77
N LYS A 187 -1.24 8.74 -8.34
CA LYS A 187 -1.67 7.61 -7.50
C LYS A 187 -2.11 6.46 -8.39
N ILE A 188 -1.24 5.47 -8.51
CA ILE A 188 -1.34 4.39 -9.51
C ILE A 188 -1.98 3.14 -8.92
N THR A 189 -2.81 2.47 -9.74
CA THR A 189 -3.43 1.20 -9.40
C THR A 189 -2.48 0.03 -9.61
N PRO A 190 -2.54 -1.00 -8.75
CA PRO A 190 -1.87 -2.27 -8.99
C PRO A 190 -2.69 -3.23 -9.86
N GLU A 191 -3.95 -2.89 -10.14
CA GLU A 191 -4.78 -3.68 -11.05
C GLU A 191 -4.17 -3.69 -12.46
N GLY A 192 -4.33 -4.80 -13.18
CA GLY A 192 -3.74 -4.98 -14.50
C GLY A 192 -2.26 -5.39 -14.51
N GLY A 193 -1.56 -5.40 -13.37
CA GLY A 193 -0.19 -5.94 -13.25
C GLY A 193 0.92 -5.10 -13.91
N ARG A 194 0.65 -3.84 -14.26
CA ARG A 194 1.57 -2.95 -14.99
C ARG A 194 1.94 -1.70 -14.20
N ILE A 195 1.96 -1.79 -12.88
CA ILE A 195 2.17 -0.63 -12.01
C ILE A 195 3.53 0.06 -12.25
N ALA A 196 4.56 -0.71 -12.54
CA ALA A 196 5.91 -0.17 -12.77
C ALA A 196 5.99 0.62 -14.08
N GLU A 197 5.44 0.10 -15.17
CA GLU A 197 5.42 0.76 -16.48
C GLU A 197 4.59 2.04 -16.46
N VAL A 198 3.40 1.99 -15.88
CA VAL A 198 2.54 3.18 -15.74
C VAL A 198 3.21 4.23 -14.83
N SER A 199 3.90 3.81 -13.77
CA SER A 199 4.67 4.72 -12.92
C SER A 199 5.82 5.38 -13.67
N ARG A 200 6.52 4.65 -14.52
CA ARG A 200 7.58 5.21 -15.40
C ARG A 200 7.00 6.29 -16.30
N VAL A 201 5.87 6.01 -16.96
CA VAL A 201 5.19 7.00 -17.81
C VAL A 201 4.78 8.25 -17.01
N ALA A 202 4.28 8.09 -15.79
CA ALA A 202 3.94 9.22 -14.94
C ALA A 202 5.16 10.11 -14.64
N PHE A 203 6.32 9.55 -14.38
CA PHE A 203 7.57 10.33 -14.20
C PHE A 203 8.04 11.01 -15.50
N GLU A 204 7.99 10.30 -16.63
CA GLU A 204 8.35 10.85 -17.95
C GLU A 204 7.49 12.07 -18.32
N THR A 205 6.26 12.13 -17.82
CA THR A 205 5.30 13.22 -18.09
C THR A 205 5.31 14.33 -17.05
N GLY A 206 6.21 14.25 -16.06
CA GLY A 206 6.46 15.32 -15.10
C GLY A 206 5.76 15.17 -13.76
N ALA A 207 5.31 13.97 -13.37
CA ALA A 207 4.94 13.72 -11.98
C ALA A 207 6.18 13.84 -11.08
N ALA A 208 6.04 14.56 -9.96
CA ALA A 208 7.09 14.69 -8.94
C ALA A 208 7.21 13.43 -8.09
N ALA A 209 6.12 12.67 -7.97
CA ALA A 209 6.10 11.40 -7.25
C ALA A 209 5.03 10.45 -7.83
N VAL A 210 5.17 9.17 -7.55
CA VAL A 210 4.08 8.21 -7.67
C VAL A 210 3.66 7.71 -6.30
N CYS A 211 2.36 7.42 -6.13
CA CYS A 211 1.84 6.73 -4.96
C CYS A 211 1.42 5.31 -5.40
N SER A 212 2.17 4.31 -4.93
CA SER A 212 1.83 2.91 -5.12
C SER A 212 0.75 2.52 -4.12
N VAL A 213 -0.43 2.13 -4.59
CA VAL A 213 -1.56 1.76 -3.74
C VAL A 213 -1.87 0.28 -3.91
N ALA A 214 -1.83 -0.45 -2.81
CA ALA A 214 -1.90 -1.90 -2.84
C ALA A 214 -3.29 -2.49 -2.62
N ASN A 215 -4.33 -1.69 -2.31
CA ASN A 215 -5.68 -2.22 -2.11
C ASN A 215 -6.20 -2.90 -3.39
N ARG A 216 -6.85 -4.05 -3.20
CA ARG A 216 -7.36 -4.90 -4.29
C ARG A 216 -8.88 -5.02 -4.20
N LEU A 217 -9.51 -5.13 -5.35
CA LEU A 217 -10.90 -5.57 -5.42
C LEU A 217 -10.98 -7.08 -5.22
N GLY A 218 -11.93 -7.54 -4.42
CA GLY A 218 -12.10 -8.95 -4.17
C GLY A 218 -13.46 -9.31 -3.57
N VAL A 219 -13.71 -10.61 -3.42
CA VAL A 219 -14.89 -11.10 -2.72
C VAL A 219 -14.60 -11.10 -1.23
N PRO A 220 -15.44 -10.42 -0.41
CA PRO A 220 -15.30 -10.49 1.05
C PRO A 220 -15.58 -11.91 1.56
N PRO A 221 -15.13 -12.27 2.77
CA PRO A 221 -15.43 -13.56 3.35
C PRO A 221 -16.92 -13.87 3.37
N ILE A 222 -17.29 -15.11 3.01
CA ILE A 222 -18.68 -15.57 2.88
C ILE A 222 -19.00 -16.49 4.05
N ASP A 223 -20.16 -16.31 4.67
CA ASP A 223 -20.75 -17.27 5.60
C ASP A 223 -21.30 -18.46 4.79
N ILE A 224 -20.60 -19.58 4.78
CA ILE A 224 -20.99 -20.76 3.99
C ILE A 224 -22.32 -21.39 4.46
N TRP A 225 -22.73 -21.16 5.69
CA TRP A 225 -23.96 -21.65 6.26
C TRP A 225 -25.14 -20.70 6.02
N ASN A 226 -24.82 -19.44 5.71
CA ASN A 226 -25.79 -18.43 5.35
C ASN A 226 -25.22 -17.46 4.32
N TYR A 227 -25.00 -17.93 3.10
CA TYR A 227 -24.34 -17.18 2.02
C TYR A 227 -25.07 -15.89 1.60
N LYS A 228 -26.34 -15.74 1.97
CA LYS A 228 -27.12 -14.51 1.75
C LYS A 228 -26.87 -13.44 2.81
N LYS A 229 -26.27 -13.81 3.94
CA LYS A 229 -25.98 -12.89 5.03
C LYS A 229 -24.88 -11.91 4.64
N PRO A 230 -25.13 -10.61 4.65
CA PRO A 230 -24.09 -9.63 4.38
C PRO A 230 -22.99 -9.65 5.43
N ILE A 231 -21.74 -9.46 5.00
CA ILE A 231 -20.60 -9.29 5.92
C ILE A 231 -20.68 -7.96 6.67
N TYR A 232 -21.32 -6.96 6.08
CA TYR A 232 -21.39 -5.61 6.63
C TYR A 232 -22.65 -5.41 7.47
N ASN A 233 -22.50 -4.67 8.56
CA ASN A 233 -23.65 -4.23 9.35
C ASN A 233 -24.49 -3.20 8.55
N LEU A 234 -25.79 -3.20 8.73
CA LEU A 234 -26.73 -2.28 8.08
C LEU A 234 -26.70 -2.32 6.54
N GLN A 235 -26.34 -3.44 5.97
CA GLN A 235 -26.39 -3.67 4.54
C GLN A 235 -27.20 -4.93 4.25
N GLY A 236 -28.09 -4.87 3.26
CA GLY A 236 -29.00 -5.96 2.93
C GLY A 236 -28.39 -7.00 1.97
N GLN A 237 -27.31 -6.67 1.28
CA GLN A 237 -26.72 -7.52 0.24
C GLN A 237 -25.18 -7.46 0.29
N ASN A 238 -24.54 -8.50 -0.20
CA ASN A 238 -23.09 -8.52 -0.43
C ASN A 238 -22.76 -7.92 -1.80
N SER A 239 -21.55 -7.37 -1.89
CA SER A 239 -20.95 -6.89 -3.14
C SER A 239 -19.48 -7.20 -3.15
N MET A 240 -18.83 -7.04 -4.27
CA MET A 240 -17.37 -6.93 -4.32
C MET A 240 -16.89 -5.84 -3.36
N ALA A 241 -15.74 -6.04 -2.77
CA ALA A 241 -15.18 -5.16 -1.76
C ALA A 241 -13.73 -4.78 -2.08
N CYS A 242 -13.33 -3.61 -1.64
CA CYS A 242 -11.91 -3.29 -1.52
C CYS A 242 -11.33 -4.00 -0.30
N LEU A 243 -10.25 -4.71 -0.53
CA LEU A 243 -9.47 -5.42 0.46
C LEU A 243 -8.22 -4.61 0.81
N SER A 244 -8.02 -4.34 2.09
CA SER A 244 -6.87 -3.56 2.60
C SER A 244 -6.45 -4.05 3.98
N GLY A 245 -5.46 -3.42 4.59
CA GLY A 245 -4.93 -3.82 5.90
C GLY A 245 -3.64 -4.65 5.81
N PRO A 246 -3.09 -5.10 6.93
CA PRO A 246 -1.75 -5.71 7.00
C PRO A 246 -1.55 -6.94 6.11
N TRP A 247 -2.58 -7.71 5.79
CA TRP A 247 -2.48 -8.88 4.91
C TRP A 247 -1.93 -8.55 3.52
N ILE A 248 -2.15 -7.31 3.01
CA ILE A 248 -1.76 -6.91 1.66
C ILE A 248 -0.30 -6.47 1.56
N LYS A 249 0.40 -6.34 2.70
CA LYS A 249 1.79 -5.83 2.74
C LYS A 249 2.73 -6.52 1.75
N PRO A 250 2.78 -7.85 1.61
CA PRO A 250 3.71 -8.49 0.66
C PRO A 250 3.50 -8.03 -0.78
N LEU A 251 2.26 -7.78 -1.17
CA LEU A 251 1.92 -7.27 -2.50
C LEU A 251 2.35 -5.81 -2.65
N ALA A 252 2.15 -5.00 -1.63
CA ALA A 252 2.60 -3.60 -1.62
C ALA A 252 4.12 -3.46 -1.71
N LEU A 253 4.86 -4.31 -1.00
CA LEU A 253 6.33 -4.36 -1.06
C LEU A 253 6.81 -4.70 -2.48
N ARG A 254 6.18 -5.71 -3.11
CA ARG A 254 6.45 -6.09 -4.50
C ARG A 254 6.20 -4.91 -5.45
N ASP A 255 5.04 -4.27 -5.36
CA ASP A 255 4.67 -3.16 -6.24
C ASP A 255 5.72 -2.01 -6.16
N VAL A 256 6.11 -1.62 -4.94
CA VAL A 256 7.16 -0.59 -4.72
C VAL A 256 8.51 -1.05 -5.27
N PHE A 257 8.89 -2.31 -5.03
CA PHE A 257 10.14 -2.88 -5.53
C PHE A 257 10.20 -2.86 -7.06
N GLU A 258 9.14 -3.29 -7.74
CA GLU A 258 9.07 -3.31 -9.21
C GLU A 258 9.17 -1.89 -9.79
N ILE A 259 8.45 -0.92 -9.20
CA ILE A 259 8.55 0.48 -9.61
C ILE A 259 10.00 0.95 -9.44
N ARG A 260 10.59 0.80 -8.24
CA ARG A 260 11.95 1.27 -7.95
C ARG A 260 12.99 0.64 -8.87
N LYS A 261 12.86 -0.67 -9.13
CA LYS A 261 13.75 -1.38 -10.03
C LYS A 261 13.70 -0.84 -11.47
N LEU A 262 12.51 -0.46 -11.94
CA LEU A 262 12.34 0.06 -13.30
C LEU A 262 12.77 1.53 -13.41
N VAL A 263 12.40 2.39 -12.45
CA VAL A 263 12.63 3.84 -12.56
C VAL A 263 13.99 4.31 -11.99
N GLY A 264 14.71 3.43 -11.30
CA GLY A 264 16.01 3.76 -10.69
C GLY A 264 15.89 4.61 -9.42
N PRO A 265 17.00 5.13 -8.87
CA PRO A 265 17.06 5.70 -7.53
C PRO A 265 16.57 7.16 -7.41
N GLY A 266 16.34 7.87 -8.52
CA GLY A 266 16.02 9.31 -8.54
C GLY A 266 14.57 9.65 -8.15
N PRO A 267 13.57 9.07 -8.83
CA PRO A 267 12.17 9.39 -8.67
C PRO A 267 11.61 9.10 -7.27
N HIS A 268 10.68 9.94 -6.77
CA HIS A 268 10.06 9.76 -5.46
C HIS A 268 8.90 8.76 -5.51
N ILE A 269 8.94 7.75 -4.65
CA ILE A 269 7.87 6.75 -4.50
C ILE A 269 7.26 6.85 -3.11
N ASN A 270 5.94 7.09 -3.05
CA ASN A 270 5.14 6.94 -1.84
C ASN A 270 4.59 5.52 -1.78
N GLY A 271 5.12 4.69 -0.89
CA GLY A 271 4.66 3.32 -0.68
C GLY A 271 3.43 3.29 0.23
N THR A 272 2.31 2.72 -0.25
CA THR A 272 1.05 2.66 0.50
C THR A 272 0.45 1.27 0.42
N GLY A 273 0.14 0.68 1.59
CA GLY A 273 -0.57 -0.60 1.68
C GLY A 273 0.00 -1.54 2.73
N GLY A 274 -0.83 -1.93 3.68
CA GLY A 274 -0.50 -2.92 4.70
C GLY A 274 0.42 -2.46 5.82
N VAL A 275 0.84 -1.21 5.84
CA VAL A 275 1.73 -0.66 6.89
C VAL A 275 0.97 -0.49 8.19
N ALA A 276 1.33 -1.25 9.22
CA ALA A 276 0.72 -1.27 10.54
C ALA A 276 1.73 -1.18 11.70
N SER A 277 3.03 -1.21 11.39
CA SER A 277 4.14 -1.04 12.34
C SER A 277 5.28 -0.26 11.69
N ILE A 278 6.26 0.14 12.50
CA ILE A 278 7.46 0.80 11.97
C ILE A 278 8.31 -0.17 11.14
N GLU A 279 8.35 -1.44 11.51
CA GLU A 279 9.06 -2.47 10.73
C GLU A 279 8.46 -2.62 9.33
N ASP A 280 7.13 -2.52 9.20
CA ASP A 280 6.47 -2.53 7.88
C ASP A 280 6.90 -1.32 7.05
N ALA A 281 6.98 -0.14 7.68
CA ALA A 281 7.43 1.08 7.01
C ALA A 281 8.90 1.00 6.58
N ILE A 282 9.78 0.48 7.43
CA ILE A 282 11.19 0.26 7.11
C ILE A 282 11.34 -0.72 5.94
N GLN A 283 10.61 -1.84 5.96
CA GLN A 283 10.61 -2.80 4.85
C GLN A 283 10.15 -2.14 3.54
N MET A 284 9.15 -1.28 3.58
CA MET A 284 8.67 -0.54 2.42
C MET A 284 9.76 0.42 1.87
N MET A 285 10.50 1.10 2.76
CA MET A 285 11.64 1.93 2.38
C MET A 285 12.78 1.10 1.80
N MET A 286 13.11 -0.05 2.39
CA MET A 286 14.12 -0.97 1.86
C MET A 286 13.78 -1.49 0.46
N CYS A 287 12.49 -1.61 0.13
CA CYS A 287 12.01 -1.91 -1.23
C CYS A 287 12.03 -0.70 -2.17
N GLY A 288 12.32 0.52 -1.68
CA GLY A 288 12.49 1.70 -2.52
C GLY A 288 11.51 2.84 -2.30
N ALA A 289 10.62 2.79 -1.29
CA ALA A 289 9.76 3.92 -0.97
C ALA A 289 10.55 5.07 -0.31
N ASP A 290 10.28 6.30 -0.71
CA ASP A 290 10.82 7.52 -0.09
C ASP A 290 9.91 8.04 1.02
N SER A 291 8.59 7.83 0.89
CA SER A 291 7.59 8.17 1.89
C SER A 291 6.56 7.04 2.03
N ILE A 292 5.81 7.08 3.11
CA ILE A 292 4.91 6.01 3.53
C ILE A 292 3.50 6.56 3.73
N GLY A 293 2.56 6.09 2.90
CA GLY A 293 1.15 6.39 3.05
C GLY A 293 0.45 5.41 3.99
N VAL A 294 -0.26 5.91 4.98
CA VAL A 294 -0.96 5.11 6.00
C VAL A 294 -2.45 5.45 6.02
N CYS A 295 -3.31 4.46 5.80
CA CYS A 295 -4.77 4.63 5.85
C CYS A 295 -5.42 3.70 6.89
N THR A 296 -5.41 2.38 6.69
CA THR A 296 -6.11 1.44 7.56
C THR A 296 -5.65 1.54 9.01
N GLN A 297 -4.35 1.72 9.25
CA GLN A 297 -3.83 1.85 10.61
C GLN A 297 -4.34 3.13 11.31
N THR A 298 -4.46 4.25 10.59
CA THR A 298 -5.05 5.47 11.16
C THR A 298 -6.54 5.31 11.47
N MET A 299 -7.27 4.49 10.71
CA MET A 299 -8.68 4.18 10.99
C MET A 299 -8.85 3.34 12.28
N ILE A 300 -7.93 2.41 12.53
CA ILE A 300 -8.03 1.45 13.63
C ILE A 300 -7.43 2.00 14.93
N ALA A 301 -6.31 2.72 14.84
CA ALA A 301 -5.51 3.15 15.99
C ALA A 301 -5.43 4.67 16.19
N GLY A 302 -6.10 5.47 15.31
CA GLY A 302 -5.97 6.93 15.34
C GLY A 302 -4.63 7.41 14.82
N PHE A 303 -4.18 8.60 15.22
CA PHE A 303 -2.97 9.24 14.68
C PHE A 303 -1.76 9.18 15.63
N GLY A 304 -1.99 8.92 16.92
CA GLY A 304 -1.00 9.11 17.98
C GLY A 304 0.18 8.11 17.98
N PHE A 305 0.07 6.99 17.24
CA PHE A 305 1.15 6.02 17.16
C PHE A 305 2.41 6.53 16.44
N LEU A 306 2.29 7.63 15.69
CA LEU A 306 3.40 8.15 14.89
C LEU A 306 4.61 8.56 15.75
N GLU A 307 4.39 9.13 16.93
CA GLU A 307 5.49 9.51 17.82
C GLU A 307 6.38 8.30 18.17
N LYS A 308 5.74 7.17 18.49
CA LYS A 308 6.45 5.92 18.73
C LYS A 308 7.22 5.47 17.48
N TRP A 309 6.59 5.50 16.31
CA TRP A 309 7.23 5.09 15.07
C TRP A 309 8.44 5.95 14.70
N ILE A 310 8.39 7.27 14.92
CA ILE A 310 9.53 8.14 14.66
C ILE A 310 10.70 7.82 15.62
N LYS A 311 10.41 7.55 16.89
CA LYS A 311 11.45 7.13 17.86
C LYS A 311 12.12 5.82 17.41
N GLU A 312 11.31 4.81 17.11
CA GLU A 312 11.79 3.51 16.65
C GLU A 312 12.56 3.59 15.32
N LEU A 313 12.13 4.46 14.38
CA LEU A 313 12.87 4.71 13.13
C LEU A 313 14.25 5.30 13.41
N ARG A 314 14.35 6.28 14.31
CA ARG A 314 15.64 6.88 14.70
C ARG A 314 16.55 5.88 15.39
N GLU A 315 15.99 5.06 16.29
CA GLU A 315 16.72 3.98 16.97
C GLU A 315 17.26 2.96 15.98
N TYR A 316 16.42 2.55 15.00
CA TYR A 316 16.85 1.68 13.90
C TYR A 316 17.99 2.30 13.10
N MET A 317 17.85 3.55 12.66
CA MET A 317 18.89 4.26 11.90
C MET A 317 20.19 4.36 12.69
N GLN A 318 20.14 4.73 13.97
CA GLN A 318 21.29 4.81 14.84
C GLN A 318 21.98 3.45 14.99
N LYS A 319 21.22 2.39 15.27
CA LYS A 319 21.74 1.01 15.44
C LYS A 319 22.43 0.48 14.18
N MET A 320 21.91 0.86 13.01
CA MET A 320 22.43 0.43 11.71
C MET A 320 23.52 1.38 11.15
N GLY A 321 23.81 2.50 11.82
CA GLY A 321 24.78 3.49 11.37
C GLY A 321 24.30 4.36 10.20
N PHE A 322 22.99 4.45 9.96
CA PHE A 322 22.41 5.28 8.93
C PHE A 322 22.21 6.72 9.37
N SER A 323 22.57 7.69 8.55
CA SER A 323 22.44 9.12 8.83
C SER A 323 21.19 9.75 8.22
N LYS A 324 20.65 9.16 7.16
CA LYS A 324 19.49 9.62 6.39
C LYS A 324 18.73 8.44 5.81
N LEU A 325 17.44 8.65 5.44
CA LEU A 325 16.59 7.60 4.88
C LEU A 325 17.17 6.96 3.61
N ARG A 326 17.87 7.73 2.78
CA ARG A 326 18.51 7.23 1.56
C ARG A 326 19.63 6.21 1.81
N ASP A 327 20.17 6.12 3.03
CA ASP A 327 21.24 5.18 3.34
C ASP A 327 20.75 3.72 3.36
N PHE A 328 19.43 3.50 3.58
CA PHE A 328 18.83 2.17 3.56
C PHE A 328 17.62 2.05 2.62
N ARG A 329 17.21 3.16 2.00
CA ARG A 329 16.18 3.12 0.97
C ARG A 329 16.73 2.33 -0.22
N ASP A 330 15.91 1.41 -0.75
CA ASP A 330 16.19 0.59 -1.93
C ASP A 330 17.34 -0.45 -1.80
N VAL A 331 17.85 -0.70 -0.59
CA VAL A 331 18.93 -1.69 -0.37
C VAL A 331 18.56 -3.09 -0.89
N LEU A 332 17.26 -3.45 -0.89
CA LEU A 332 16.80 -4.75 -1.38
C LEU A 332 16.82 -4.87 -2.91
N ILE A 333 16.91 -3.77 -3.65
CA ILE A 333 16.94 -3.79 -5.12
C ILE A 333 18.16 -4.57 -5.65
N GLN A 334 19.28 -4.48 -4.97
CA GLN A 334 20.52 -5.21 -5.32
C GLN A 334 20.53 -6.63 -4.75
N GLU A 335 19.87 -6.87 -3.63
CA GLU A 335 19.85 -8.15 -2.93
C GLU A 335 18.88 -9.15 -3.55
N PHE A 336 17.77 -8.69 -4.11
CA PHE A 336 16.76 -9.56 -4.72
C PHE A 336 17.16 -9.92 -6.16
N LYS A 337 17.52 -11.19 -6.33
CA LYS A 337 17.90 -11.78 -7.62
C LYS A 337 16.70 -12.43 -8.29
N SER A 338 16.79 -12.63 -9.60
CA SER A 338 15.85 -13.49 -10.30
C SER A 338 16.03 -14.96 -9.85
N ALA A 339 14.99 -15.77 -10.01
CA ALA A 339 15.10 -17.19 -9.67
C ALA A 339 16.21 -17.93 -10.46
N ALA A 340 16.52 -17.44 -11.67
CA ALA A 340 17.58 -17.99 -12.49
C ALA A 340 19.00 -17.68 -11.98
N ASP A 341 19.14 -16.60 -11.21
CA ASP A 341 20.43 -16.13 -10.67
C ASP A 341 20.65 -16.55 -9.22
N LEU A 342 19.71 -17.34 -8.64
CA LEU A 342 19.84 -17.82 -7.28
C LEU A 342 20.89 -18.92 -7.19
N THR A 343 21.77 -18.84 -6.20
CA THR A 343 22.62 -19.97 -5.80
C THR A 343 21.83 -20.85 -4.84
N VAL A 344 21.57 -22.07 -5.26
CA VAL A 344 20.93 -23.10 -4.42
C VAL A 344 22.03 -24.02 -3.89
N TRP A 345 22.11 -24.15 -2.58
CA TRP A 345 23.11 -24.99 -1.92
C TRP A 345 22.50 -26.34 -1.61
N ALA A 346 23.25 -27.39 -1.91
CA ALA A 346 22.80 -28.73 -1.58
C ALA A 346 22.77 -28.91 -0.06
N GLY A 347 21.73 -29.54 0.43
CA GLY A 347 21.57 -29.80 1.85
C GLY A 347 20.34 -30.64 2.15
N TYR A 348 20.28 -31.15 3.35
CA TYR A 348 19.17 -31.98 3.83
C TYR A 348 18.77 -31.60 5.26
N ALA A 349 17.54 -31.91 5.62
CA ALA A 349 17.06 -31.74 6.98
C ALA A 349 17.54 -32.87 7.88
N GLN A 350 17.94 -32.57 9.10
CA GLN A 350 18.38 -33.55 10.10
C GLN A 350 17.59 -33.39 11.38
N VAL A 351 17.14 -34.51 11.95
CA VAL A 351 16.43 -34.54 13.25
C VAL A 351 17.44 -34.64 14.40
N ASP A 352 17.22 -33.86 15.44
CA ASP A 352 17.84 -34.04 16.75
C ASP A 352 16.96 -35.03 17.57
N PRO A 353 17.38 -36.28 17.75
CA PRO A 353 16.57 -37.31 18.42
C PRO A 353 16.30 -36.97 19.88
N LYS A 354 17.15 -36.16 20.52
CA LYS A 354 16.96 -35.73 21.92
C LYS A 354 15.81 -34.75 22.09
N LYS A 355 15.48 -34.02 21.03
CA LYS A 355 14.38 -33.03 21.01
C LYS A 355 13.12 -33.61 20.38
N CYS A 356 13.25 -34.63 19.56
CA CYS A 356 12.13 -35.25 18.88
C CYS A 356 11.16 -35.87 19.85
N SER A 357 9.87 -35.50 19.76
CA SER A 357 8.80 -36.15 20.54
C SER A 357 8.12 -37.29 19.80
N ASN A 358 8.62 -37.70 18.65
CA ASN A 358 8.07 -38.72 17.78
C ASN A 358 6.57 -38.51 17.45
N CYS A 359 6.14 -37.25 17.26
CA CYS A 359 4.72 -36.90 17.06
C CYS A 359 4.20 -37.16 15.64
N GLY A 360 5.05 -37.51 14.69
CA GLY A 360 4.66 -37.88 13.32
C GLY A 360 4.39 -36.72 12.36
N LEU A 361 4.16 -35.46 12.83
CA LEU A 361 3.74 -34.34 11.98
C LEU A 361 4.64 -34.09 10.77
N CYS A 362 5.96 -34.30 10.91
CA CYS A 362 6.89 -34.12 9.79
C CYS A 362 6.79 -35.21 8.75
N ALA A 363 6.37 -36.45 9.12
CA ALA A 363 6.21 -37.58 8.19
C ALA A 363 4.88 -37.46 7.40
N GLU A 364 3.93 -36.67 7.86
CA GLU A 364 2.65 -36.46 7.19
C GLU A 364 2.71 -35.36 6.10
N ILE A 365 3.89 -34.79 5.80
CA ILE A 365 4.05 -33.79 4.75
C ILE A 365 3.80 -34.43 3.39
N GLY A 366 2.73 -33.98 2.71
CA GLY A 366 2.21 -34.65 1.52
C GLY A 366 3.10 -34.63 0.26
N HIS A 367 4.20 -33.86 0.26
CA HIS A 367 5.15 -33.81 -0.87
C HIS A 367 6.53 -34.39 -0.53
N CYS A 368 6.70 -34.96 0.66
CA CYS A 368 8.00 -35.42 1.15
C CYS A 368 8.01 -36.92 1.41
N ASN A 369 8.91 -37.65 0.73
CA ASN A 369 9.12 -39.09 0.91
C ASN A 369 10.40 -39.39 1.70
N ALA A 370 11.07 -38.37 2.23
CA ALA A 370 12.37 -38.51 2.87
C ALA A 370 12.28 -38.89 4.36
N ILE A 371 11.09 -38.82 4.98
CA ILE A 371 10.93 -38.91 6.43
C ILE A 371 10.27 -40.22 6.81
N LEU A 372 10.94 -40.98 7.67
CA LEU A 372 10.43 -42.22 8.27
C LEU A 372 10.30 -42.01 9.78
N LEU A 373 9.26 -42.62 10.35
CA LEU A 373 9.12 -42.72 11.80
C LEU A 373 9.70 -44.07 12.25
N THR A 374 10.61 -43.99 13.21
CA THR A 374 11.09 -45.16 13.94
C THR A 374 10.44 -45.22 15.33
N ASP A 375 10.69 -46.25 16.11
CA ASP A 375 10.19 -46.31 17.49
C ASP A 375 10.74 -45.20 18.40
N ALA A 376 11.90 -44.65 18.05
CA ALA A 376 12.60 -43.66 18.87
C ALA A 376 12.40 -42.19 18.41
N SER A 377 12.39 -41.97 17.09
CA SER A 377 12.34 -40.58 16.53
C SER A 377 12.00 -40.64 15.04
N ALA A 378 11.70 -39.45 14.46
CA ALA A 378 11.71 -39.35 13.02
C ALA A 378 13.15 -39.37 12.47
N GLU A 379 13.35 -40.02 11.34
CA GLU A 379 14.61 -40.09 10.59
C GLU A 379 14.42 -39.53 9.19
N ILE A 380 15.41 -38.79 8.68
CA ILE A 380 15.34 -38.16 7.36
C ILE A 380 16.45 -38.74 6.49
N SER A 381 16.07 -39.32 5.37
CA SER A 381 17.01 -39.80 4.35
C SER A 381 17.64 -38.58 3.62
N PRO A 382 18.97 -38.38 3.68
CA PRO A 382 19.62 -37.33 2.93
C PRO A 382 19.42 -37.42 1.41
N ASP A 383 19.36 -38.63 0.88
CA ASP A 383 19.27 -38.87 -0.58
C ASP A 383 17.88 -38.54 -1.13
N LEU A 384 16.84 -38.62 -0.29
CA LEU A 384 15.46 -38.32 -0.68
C LEU A 384 15.04 -36.92 -0.27
N CYS A 385 15.85 -36.21 0.50
CA CYS A 385 15.51 -34.90 1.01
C CYS A 385 15.81 -33.77 -0.03
N HIS A 386 14.78 -33.03 -0.42
CA HIS A 386 14.91 -31.91 -1.36
C HIS A 386 15.34 -30.60 -0.71
N GLY A 387 15.59 -30.54 0.60
CA GLY A 387 16.01 -29.32 1.30
C GLY A 387 14.92 -28.25 1.42
N CYS A 388 13.63 -28.58 1.30
CA CYS A 388 12.52 -27.62 1.22
C CYS A 388 12.17 -26.92 2.55
N SER A 389 12.73 -27.35 3.67
CA SER A 389 12.57 -26.79 5.04
C SER A 389 11.17 -26.94 5.67
N THR A 390 10.14 -27.41 4.98
CA THR A 390 8.76 -27.49 5.51
C THR A 390 8.68 -28.25 6.84
N CYS A 391 9.47 -29.34 6.98
CA CYS A 391 9.51 -30.13 8.23
C CYS A 391 10.05 -29.33 9.43
N ILE A 392 10.89 -28.34 9.21
CA ILE A 392 11.42 -27.44 10.25
C ILE A 392 10.31 -26.57 10.81
N ASP A 393 9.53 -25.95 9.90
CA ASP A 393 8.49 -24.98 10.26
C ASP A 393 7.32 -25.63 11.01
N ILE A 394 6.97 -26.87 10.68
CA ILE A 394 5.88 -27.59 11.33
C ILE A 394 6.30 -28.32 12.62
N CYS A 395 7.61 -28.45 12.91
CA CYS A 395 8.09 -29.16 14.08
C CYS A 395 7.82 -28.38 15.39
N PRO A 396 6.90 -28.83 16.26
CA PRO A 396 6.53 -28.08 17.47
C PRO A 396 7.67 -28.08 18.50
N LYS A 397 8.62 -29.03 18.40
CA LYS A 397 9.78 -29.17 19.29
C LYS A 397 11.04 -28.51 18.75
N LYS A 398 10.97 -27.92 17.53
CA LYS A 398 12.16 -27.37 16.83
C LYS A 398 13.34 -28.35 16.82
N ALA A 399 13.01 -29.62 16.61
CA ALA A 399 13.97 -30.73 16.62
C ALA A 399 14.66 -30.93 15.26
N ILE A 400 14.29 -30.17 14.23
CA ILE A 400 14.81 -30.34 12.86
C ILE A 400 15.60 -29.10 12.46
N LYS A 401 16.74 -29.31 11.81
CA LYS A 401 17.59 -28.24 11.25
C LYS A 401 18.10 -28.64 9.86
N MET A 402 18.44 -27.66 9.03
CA MET A 402 19.14 -27.89 7.77
C MET A 402 20.63 -28.18 8.01
N ILE A 403 21.16 -29.14 7.28
CA ILE A 403 22.59 -29.43 7.17
C ILE A 403 22.99 -29.13 5.74
N GLU A 404 23.98 -28.27 5.55
CA GLU A 404 24.58 -28.02 4.24
C GLU A 404 25.52 -29.18 3.88
N ASN A 405 25.39 -29.70 2.65
CA ASN A 405 26.43 -30.57 2.08
C ASN A 405 27.58 -29.67 1.67
N LYS A 406 28.56 -29.52 2.52
CA LYS A 406 29.85 -28.98 2.12
C LYS A 406 30.54 -30.04 1.30
N GLY A 407 30.39 -29.96 -0.04
CA GLY A 407 31.13 -30.80 -0.98
C GLY A 407 32.63 -30.64 -0.86
#